data_d5ea7f0e4256977a7d5a00d9bd150436
#
_entry.id   d5ea7f0e4256977a7d5a00d9bd150436
#
_cell.length_a   1.000
_cell.length_b   1.000
_cell.length_c   1.000
_cell.angle_alpha   90.00
_cell.angle_beta   90.00
_cell.angle_gamma   90.00
#
_symmetry.space_group_name_H-M   'P 1'
#
loop_
_entity.id
_entity.type
_entity.pdbx_description
1 polymer ?
#
loop_
_entity_poly.entity_id
_entity_poly.type
_entity_poly.pdbx_seq_one_letter_code
_entity_poly.pdbx_strand_id
1 'polypeptide(L)'
;MKDYVLNDRVYIDPAVRQNFHYSDGDDTENYILHTITHAADLSSGSEELILAIKDWPTLYHLHPKRANLLRPLAGLVQGKDILEIGCGCGAITRYLGELDTRLLALEGAYRRAAIAAERCRDLPNVSVVCDNFLHFDCSQRFDVITLIGVLEYSALYFPGEDPFRAMLEKAKAFLRPRGSLIIAIENKLGLKYWAGAPEDHTGQAYLGVENHYGPGSPATFGRSELQDLLKRSGFSWNSFLYPFPDYKLPTTVVTETGMGQPDFDTHMLLLENFEYIQSDYYPSHFSTSLAGREIEKNGLLADLSNSFLVVAAPEPGPNPLPDDLLAVNYNSQRKKEYQKATSFLLLKGQGIRVHKERIYDRPPDPEAPIVNRIEDEPYFQGQLLLWAAIKIISRNGWTTAELIEWGRKYLQILYSFAQENSGLLDGKYIDLTPFNIIVDGNEEIRVFDQEWVAPEPVPLGYVFFRGLAHSLGNISFFNMPAEGALDILDLSIGIYTHFLPFDQELLERYRAIESTYFSGIGPGSYMPFMNAPLKIRKNALIERDSREKSLLLRDRDQEIKELNGRLQWYIRTYEQRSLLGVIKQNIADRFHRQKLK
;
A
#
# COMPACT_ATOMS: atom_id res chain seq x y z
N MET A 1 28.99 27.63 7.73
CA MET A 1 27.55 27.91 7.97
C MET A 1 27.43 29.40 8.23
N LYS A 2 26.34 30.02 7.79
CA LYS A 2 25.92 31.34 8.31
C LYS A 2 26.04 31.36 9.85
N ASP A 3 25.94 32.52 10.50
CA ASP A 3 26.00 32.61 11.96
C ASP A 3 24.76 31.99 12.65
N TYR A 4 24.55 30.68 12.43
CA TYR A 4 23.49 29.92 13.13
C TYR A 4 23.80 29.86 14.60
N VAL A 5 22.80 30.10 15.43
CA VAL A 5 22.86 29.99 16.88
C VAL A 5 22.12 28.73 17.32
N LEU A 6 22.72 27.98 18.23
CA LEU A 6 22.06 26.81 18.81
C LEU A 6 20.98 27.28 19.81
N ASN A 7 19.74 26.95 19.50
CA ASN A 7 18.59 27.14 20.38
C ASN A 7 18.05 25.77 20.77
N ASP A 8 18.16 25.42 22.03
CA ASP A 8 17.99 24.04 22.51
C ASP A 8 18.87 23.05 21.71
N ARG A 9 18.29 22.24 20.86
CA ARG A 9 19.00 21.26 20.01
C ARG A 9 18.98 21.62 18.51
N VAL A 10 18.41 22.80 18.16
CA VAL A 10 18.21 23.22 16.76
C VAL A 10 19.06 24.43 16.47
N TYR A 11 19.81 24.38 15.38
CA TYR A 11 20.52 25.56 14.84
C TYR A 11 19.53 26.45 14.10
N ILE A 12 19.45 27.74 14.47
CA ILE A 12 18.57 28.73 13.86
C ILE A 12 19.36 29.93 13.36
N ASP A 13 18.95 30.55 12.25
CA ASP A 13 19.41 31.85 11.85
C ASP A 13 18.63 32.93 12.64
N PRO A 14 19.27 33.71 13.55
CA PRO A 14 18.57 34.69 14.36
C PRO A 14 18.00 35.84 13.56
N ALA A 15 18.47 36.06 12.33
CA ALA A 15 18.00 37.12 11.43
C ALA A 15 16.74 36.73 10.64
N VAL A 16 16.41 35.43 10.55
CA VAL A 16 15.29 34.96 9.77
C VAL A 16 14.03 34.83 10.63
N ARG A 17 12.99 35.64 10.31
CA ARG A 17 11.64 35.41 10.84
C ARG A 17 11.11 34.11 10.22
N GLN A 18 10.82 33.14 11.08
CA GLN A 18 10.29 31.83 10.66
C GLN A 18 8.83 31.98 10.19
N ASN A 19 8.62 32.20 8.90
CA ASN A 19 7.30 32.26 8.25
C ASN A 19 7.02 31.00 7.42
N PHE A 20 7.49 29.83 7.85
CA PHE A 20 7.24 28.58 7.15
C PHE A 20 5.99 27.93 7.74
N HIS A 21 4.96 27.71 6.91
CA HIS A 21 3.62 27.31 7.36
C HIS A 21 3.26 25.85 7.02
N TYR A 22 4.23 24.96 6.86
CA TYR A 22 3.93 23.55 6.68
C TYR A 22 3.79 22.86 8.03
N SER A 23 2.61 22.28 8.33
CA SER A 23 2.30 21.64 9.60
C SER A 23 1.22 20.56 9.43
N ASP A 24 1.32 19.48 10.21
CA ASP A 24 0.27 18.44 10.36
C ASP A 24 -0.79 18.83 11.40
N GLY A 25 -0.73 20.06 11.91
CA GLY A 25 -1.58 20.60 12.96
C GLY A 25 -0.91 20.57 14.34
N ASP A 26 -1.23 21.58 15.13
CA ASP A 26 -0.59 21.82 16.44
C ASP A 26 -0.76 20.64 17.40
N ASP A 27 -1.97 20.07 17.47
CA ASP A 27 -2.28 18.96 18.38
C ASP A 27 -1.50 17.69 18.01
N THR A 28 -1.41 17.40 16.72
CA THR A 28 -0.65 16.25 16.21
C THR A 28 0.84 16.38 16.48
N GLU A 29 1.42 17.53 16.13
CA GLU A 29 2.86 17.77 16.33
C GLU A 29 3.22 17.81 17.81
N ASN A 30 2.37 18.37 18.68
CA ASN A 30 2.55 18.34 20.13
C ASN A 30 2.48 16.90 20.67
N TYR A 31 1.56 16.08 20.15
CA TYR A 31 1.47 14.67 20.54
C TYR A 31 2.74 13.90 20.12
N ILE A 32 3.23 14.10 18.90
CA ILE A 32 4.46 13.48 18.42
C ILE A 32 5.66 13.91 19.26
N LEU A 33 5.79 15.21 19.56
CA LEU A 33 6.86 15.73 20.42
C LEU A 33 6.81 15.10 21.79
N HIS A 34 5.63 15.07 22.42
CA HIS A 34 5.43 14.44 23.74
C HIS A 34 5.84 12.97 23.72
N THR A 35 5.40 12.22 22.71
CA THR A 35 5.73 10.80 22.54
C THR A 35 7.24 10.60 22.43
N ILE A 36 7.92 11.35 21.57
CA ILE A 36 9.37 11.25 21.34
C ILE A 36 10.15 11.66 22.59
N THR A 37 9.73 12.71 23.29
CA THR A 37 10.40 13.17 24.50
C THR A 37 10.41 12.11 25.60
N HIS A 38 9.32 11.34 25.74
CA HIS A 38 9.17 10.35 26.81
C HIS A 38 9.59 8.94 26.39
N ALA A 39 9.79 8.69 25.08
CA ALA A 39 10.21 7.38 24.61
C ALA A 39 11.64 7.03 25.07
N ALA A 40 11.80 5.81 25.57
CA ALA A 40 13.09 5.23 25.93
C ALA A 40 13.86 4.73 24.69
N ASP A 41 13.15 4.18 23.70
CA ASP A 41 13.70 3.70 22.44
C ASP A 41 13.27 4.62 21.26
N LEU A 42 14.22 5.40 20.76
CA LEU A 42 14.03 6.32 19.64
C LEU A 42 14.46 5.72 18.29
N SER A 43 14.97 4.50 18.28
CA SER A 43 15.52 3.88 17.06
C SER A 43 14.49 3.79 15.93
N SER A 44 14.98 3.67 14.72
CA SER A 44 14.15 3.49 13.52
C SER A 44 13.28 2.22 13.56
N GLY A 45 13.55 1.28 14.47
CA GLY A 45 12.77 0.06 14.71
C GLY A 45 12.03 0.05 16.05
N SER A 46 11.81 1.20 16.69
CA SER A 46 11.20 1.29 18.01
C SER A 46 9.79 0.71 18.07
N GLU A 47 9.58 -0.28 18.92
CA GLU A 47 8.27 -0.86 19.21
C GLU A 47 7.39 0.12 20.01
N GLU A 48 8.01 0.91 20.89
CA GLU A 48 7.34 1.92 21.69
C GLU A 48 6.68 3.00 20.81
N LEU A 49 7.38 3.43 19.76
CA LEU A 49 6.83 4.38 18.80
C LEU A 49 5.71 3.79 17.93
N ILE A 50 5.75 2.49 17.61
CA ILE A 50 4.65 1.80 16.93
C ILE A 50 3.38 1.86 17.77
N LEU A 51 3.48 1.60 19.08
CA LEU A 51 2.33 1.58 19.98
C LEU A 51 1.69 2.97 20.19
N ALA A 52 2.41 4.04 19.87
CA ALA A 52 1.90 5.41 19.94
C ALA A 52 1.16 5.86 18.66
N ILE A 53 1.08 5.02 17.64
CA ILE A 53 0.37 5.34 16.38
C ILE A 53 -1.14 5.28 16.60
N LYS A 54 -1.85 6.37 16.21
CA LYS A 54 -3.31 6.49 16.37
C LYS A 54 -4.04 7.00 15.13
N ASP A 55 -3.32 7.64 14.21
CA ASP A 55 -3.86 8.26 13.00
C ASP A 55 -2.81 8.30 11.89
N TRP A 56 -3.19 8.82 10.71
CA TRP A 56 -2.28 8.89 9.57
C TRP A 56 -1.00 9.68 9.82
N PRO A 57 -1.02 10.92 10.38
CA PRO A 57 0.21 11.65 10.66
C PRO A 57 1.15 10.91 11.62
N THR A 58 0.63 10.31 12.69
CA THR A 58 1.45 9.53 13.61
C THR A 58 1.98 8.26 12.98
N LEU A 59 1.21 7.59 12.11
CA LEU A 59 1.67 6.46 11.30
C LEU A 59 2.83 6.88 10.39
N TYR A 60 2.70 8.02 9.69
CA TYR A 60 3.73 8.54 8.80
C TYR A 60 5.04 8.87 9.53
N HIS A 61 4.94 9.47 10.72
CA HIS A 61 6.13 9.93 11.45
C HIS A 61 6.77 8.89 12.36
N LEU A 62 6.01 7.94 12.91
CA LEU A 62 6.51 7.04 13.96
C LEU A 62 6.81 5.61 13.46
N HIS A 63 6.23 5.20 12.31
CA HIS A 63 6.29 3.80 11.89
C HIS A 63 7.67 3.41 11.31
N PRO A 64 8.24 2.24 11.69
CA PRO A 64 9.52 1.73 11.18
C PRO A 64 9.62 1.57 9.66
N LYS A 65 8.50 1.38 8.97
CA LYS A 65 8.47 1.30 7.49
C LYS A 65 9.10 2.51 6.81
N ARG A 66 9.18 3.68 7.47
CA ARG A 66 9.88 4.86 6.92
C ARG A 66 11.33 4.56 6.55
N ALA A 67 12.04 3.81 7.38
CA ALA A 67 13.43 3.42 7.15
C ALA A 67 13.58 2.48 5.94
N ASN A 68 12.57 1.66 5.61
CA ASN A 68 12.62 0.72 4.50
C ASN A 68 12.86 1.41 3.14
N LEU A 69 12.48 2.69 3.03
CA LEU A 69 12.73 3.48 1.83
C LEU A 69 14.22 3.54 1.47
N LEU A 70 15.07 3.76 2.46
CA LEU A 70 16.52 3.94 2.26
C LEU A 70 17.36 2.72 2.60
N ARG A 71 16.79 1.66 3.20
CA ARG A 71 17.53 0.43 3.50
C ARG A 71 18.25 -0.18 2.30
N PRO A 72 17.65 -0.24 1.09
CA PRO A 72 18.36 -0.75 -0.08
C PRO A 72 19.59 0.08 -0.46
N LEU A 73 19.60 1.37 -0.07
CA LEU A 73 20.67 2.32 -0.33
C LEU A 73 21.64 2.48 0.85
N ALA A 74 21.59 1.61 1.87
CA ALA A 74 22.45 1.72 3.05
C ALA A 74 23.93 1.81 2.69
N GLY A 75 24.39 1.01 1.72
CA GLY A 75 25.78 1.04 1.25
C GLY A 75 26.20 2.36 0.58
N LEU A 76 25.25 3.11 0.00
CA LEU A 76 25.49 4.42 -0.59
C LEU A 76 25.66 5.51 0.49
N VAL A 77 24.93 5.40 1.60
CA VAL A 77 24.81 6.47 2.60
C VAL A 77 25.68 6.26 3.84
N GLN A 78 26.04 5.02 4.19
CA GLN A 78 26.81 4.67 5.38
C GLN A 78 28.16 5.39 5.44
N GLY A 79 28.45 6.04 6.55
CA GLY A 79 29.69 6.78 6.82
C GLY A 79 29.89 8.05 6.00
N LYS A 80 28.86 8.53 5.26
CA LYS A 80 28.92 9.69 4.36
C LYS A 80 28.55 10.99 5.07
N ASP A 81 28.97 12.11 4.44
CA ASP A 81 28.47 13.45 4.75
C ASP A 81 27.14 13.65 3.99
N ILE A 82 26.05 13.83 4.72
CA ILE A 82 24.71 13.92 4.16
C ILE A 82 24.05 15.26 4.49
N LEU A 83 23.39 15.86 3.51
CA LEU A 83 22.43 16.93 3.70
C LEU A 83 21.02 16.38 3.44
N GLU A 84 20.21 16.27 4.48
CA GLU A 84 18.79 15.94 4.35
C GLU A 84 17.99 17.22 4.26
N ILE A 85 17.29 17.45 3.15
CA ILE A 85 16.44 18.63 2.93
C ILE A 85 15.00 18.23 3.19
N GLY A 86 14.32 18.91 4.15
CA GLY A 86 12.95 18.61 4.57
C GLY A 86 12.89 17.40 5.49
N CYS A 87 13.62 17.42 6.61
CA CYS A 87 13.69 16.27 7.52
C CYS A 87 12.38 15.99 8.29
N GLY A 88 11.41 16.91 8.27
CA GLY A 88 10.14 16.76 8.97
C GLY A 88 10.32 16.49 10.46
N CYS A 89 9.61 15.48 10.97
CA CYS A 89 9.72 15.04 12.38
C CYS A 89 10.83 13.98 12.59
N GLY A 90 11.80 13.86 11.68
CA GLY A 90 13.04 13.13 11.87
C GLY A 90 12.97 11.61 11.70
N ALA A 91 11.98 11.06 11.00
CA ALA A 91 11.88 9.62 10.82
C ALA A 91 13.04 9.05 9.95
N ILE A 92 13.33 9.70 8.84
CA ILE A 92 14.45 9.37 7.96
C ILE A 92 15.78 9.82 8.57
N THR A 93 15.81 11.02 9.18
CA THR A 93 16.96 11.56 9.92
C THR A 93 17.49 10.55 10.93
N ARG A 94 16.59 9.99 11.73
CA ARG A 94 16.96 8.95 12.72
C ARG A 94 17.64 7.75 12.06
N TYR A 95 17.04 7.20 11.01
CA TYR A 95 17.60 6.05 10.30
C TYR A 95 18.96 6.36 9.69
N LEU A 96 19.10 7.51 9.02
CA LEU A 96 20.38 7.95 8.47
C LEU A 96 21.44 8.13 9.56
N GLY A 97 21.07 8.72 10.70
CA GLY A 97 21.97 8.90 11.83
C GLY A 97 22.47 7.58 12.44
N GLU A 98 21.65 6.51 12.40
CA GLU A 98 22.02 5.16 12.86
C GLU A 98 23.05 4.46 11.95
N LEU A 99 23.31 4.98 10.74
CA LEU A 99 24.28 4.44 9.78
C LEU A 99 25.67 5.11 9.85
N ASP A 100 26.04 5.67 11.00
CA ASP A 100 27.33 6.35 11.22
C ASP A 100 27.62 7.49 10.22
N THR A 101 26.59 8.11 9.69
CA THR A 101 26.71 9.26 8.78
C THR A 101 27.10 10.52 9.53
N ARG A 102 27.62 11.55 8.83
CA ARG A 102 27.66 12.92 9.35
C ARG A 102 26.49 13.68 8.73
N LEU A 103 25.43 13.84 9.49
CA LEU A 103 24.14 14.27 8.98
C LEU A 103 23.82 15.71 9.38
N LEU A 104 23.60 16.56 8.38
CA LEU A 104 22.99 17.88 8.51
C LEU A 104 21.55 17.78 8.00
N ALA A 105 20.58 17.88 8.91
CA ALA A 105 19.15 17.81 8.60
C ALA A 105 18.56 19.23 8.58
N LEU A 106 17.94 19.59 7.47
CA LEU A 106 17.33 20.92 7.26
C LEU A 106 15.81 20.80 7.28
N GLU A 107 15.14 21.65 8.06
CA GLU A 107 13.68 21.73 8.14
C GLU A 107 13.22 23.20 8.21
N GLY A 108 12.19 23.54 7.42
CA GLY A 108 11.68 24.91 7.37
C GLY A 108 10.84 25.30 8.60
N ALA A 109 10.10 24.35 9.17
CA ALA A 109 9.22 24.56 10.32
C ALA A 109 9.95 24.28 11.64
N TYR A 110 10.08 25.28 12.50
CA TYR A 110 10.84 25.14 13.78
C TYR A 110 10.32 24.01 14.66
N ARG A 111 9.01 23.87 14.79
CA ARG A 111 8.41 22.80 15.62
C ARG A 111 8.81 21.42 15.12
N ARG A 112 8.77 21.18 13.83
CA ARG A 112 9.17 19.90 13.21
C ARG A 112 10.68 19.68 13.34
N ALA A 113 11.49 20.72 13.15
CA ALA A 113 12.93 20.68 13.41
C ALA A 113 13.23 20.32 14.88
N ALA A 114 12.49 20.88 15.84
CA ALA A 114 12.63 20.55 17.26
C ALA A 114 12.26 19.08 17.56
N ILE A 115 11.20 18.57 16.92
CA ILE A 115 10.82 17.14 17.04
C ILE A 115 11.94 16.25 16.46
N ALA A 116 12.49 16.59 15.29
CA ALA A 116 13.58 15.84 14.67
C ALA A 116 14.86 15.86 15.53
N ALA A 117 15.20 17.01 16.11
CA ALA A 117 16.34 17.15 17.01
C ALA A 117 16.16 16.32 18.29
N GLU A 118 14.95 16.33 18.87
CA GLU A 118 14.64 15.54 20.05
C GLU A 118 14.65 14.03 19.74
N ARG A 119 14.19 13.62 18.56
CA ARG A 119 14.24 12.21 18.10
C ARG A 119 15.67 11.70 17.94
N CYS A 120 16.61 12.59 17.63
CA CYS A 120 18.03 12.26 17.44
C CYS A 120 18.91 12.69 18.63
N ARG A 121 18.34 12.96 19.82
CA ARG A 121 19.06 13.51 20.97
C ARG A 121 20.26 12.69 21.46
N ASP A 122 20.25 11.39 21.19
CA ASP A 122 21.28 10.41 21.51
C ASP A 122 22.28 10.18 20.36
N LEU A 123 22.13 10.86 19.23
CA LEU A 123 22.99 10.73 18.05
C LEU A 123 23.88 11.98 17.87
N PRO A 124 25.15 11.95 18.31
CA PRO A 124 26.04 13.12 18.25
C PRO A 124 26.47 13.48 16.81
N ASN A 125 26.28 12.60 15.86
CA ASN A 125 26.60 12.75 14.44
C ASN A 125 25.48 13.44 13.64
N VAL A 126 24.36 13.81 14.27
CA VAL A 126 23.21 14.49 13.67
C VAL A 126 23.13 15.93 14.14
N SER A 127 23.05 16.86 13.20
CA SER A 127 22.78 18.28 13.47
C SER A 127 21.51 18.71 12.74
N VAL A 128 20.57 19.35 13.44
CA VAL A 128 19.32 19.83 12.86
C VAL A 128 19.36 21.36 12.73
N VAL A 129 19.06 21.87 11.54
CA VAL A 129 19.02 23.29 11.22
C VAL A 129 17.59 23.65 10.81
N CYS A 130 17.05 24.71 11.42
CA CYS A 130 15.79 25.30 10.99
C CYS A 130 16.06 26.48 10.06
N ASP A 131 15.87 26.25 8.77
CA ASP A 131 15.94 27.31 7.74
C ASP A 131 15.17 26.86 6.48
N ASN A 132 14.76 27.84 5.66
CA ASN A 132 14.22 27.56 4.34
C ASN A 132 15.36 27.22 3.38
N PHE A 133 15.25 26.11 2.66
CA PHE A 133 16.29 25.70 1.70
C PHE A 133 16.59 26.77 0.65
N LEU A 134 15.61 27.62 0.26
CA LEU A 134 15.86 28.76 -0.64
C LEU A 134 16.95 29.69 -0.09
N HIS A 135 17.00 29.91 1.22
CA HIS A 135 17.93 30.86 1.88
C HIS A 135 19.13 30.18 2.54
N PHE A 136 19.05 28.86 2.70
CA PHE A 136 20.12 28.08 3.28
C PHE A 136 21.41 28.20 2.47
N ASP A 137 22.52 28.42 3.17
CA ASP A 137 23.86 28.47 2.59
C ASP A 137 24.90 27.95 3.58
N CYS A 138 25.85 27.18 3.07
CA CYS A 138 27.00 26.71 3.83
C CYS A 138 28.19 26.43 2.90
N SER A 139 29.39 26.52 3.45
CA SER A 139 30.64 26.19 2.71
C SER A 139 30.87 24.68 2.56
N GLN A 140 30.15 23.84 3.37
CA GLN A 140 30.27 22.40 3.33
C GLN A 140 29.70 21.83 2.03
N ARG A 141 30.29 20.72 1.56
CA ARG A 141 29.79 19.93 0.44
C ARG A 141 29.56 18.51 0.92
N PHE A 142 28.55 17.86 0.35
CA PHE A 142 28.02 16.58 0.82
C PHE A 142 28.24 15.47 -0.20
N ASP A 143 28.45 14.26 0.29
CA ASP A 143 28.52 13.07 -0.55
C ASP A 143 27.14 12.68 -1.07
N VAL A 144 26.11 12.87 -0.21
CA VAL A 144 24.73 12.57 -0.54
C VAL A 144 23.84 13.72 -0.10
N ILE A 145 22.83 14.03 -0.94
CA ILE A 145 21.74 14.95 -0.59
C ILE A 145 20.43 14.17 -0.74
N THR A 146 19.47 14.39 0.17
CA THR A 146 18.15 13.75 0.08
C THR A 146 17.04 14.79 -0.05
N LEU A 147 16.07 14.50 -0.94
CA LEU A 147 14.82 15.23 -1.15
C LEU A 147 13.66 14.19 -1.08
N ILE A 148 13.18 13.91 0.12
CA ILE A 148 12.16 12.85 0.33
C ILE A 148 10.83 13.50 0.67
N GLY A 149 9.90 13.55 -0.32
CA GLY A 149 8.64 14.27 -0.18
C GLY A 149 8.84 15.79 -0.10
N VAL A 150 9.70 16.35 -0.96
CA VAL A 150 10.10 17.76 -0.91
C VAL A 150 10.08 18.43 -2.28
N LEU A 151 10.54 17.74 -3.33
CA LEU A 151 10.67 18.32 -4.67
C LEU A 151 9.34 18.85 -5.20
N GLU A 152 8.24 18.18 -4.91
CA GLU A 152 6.88 18.54 -5.31
C GLU A 152 6.46 19.95 -4.83
N TYR A 153 7.03 20.41 -3.71
CA TYR A 153 6.72 21.72 -3.13
C TYR A 153 7.57 22.86 -3.70
N SER A 154 8.46 22.60 -4.66
CA SER A 154 9.37 23.62 -5.20
C SER A 154 8.64 24.88 -5.67
N ALA A 155 7.47 24.73 -6.32
CA ALA A 155 6.69 25.84 -6.83
C ALA A 155 6.13 26.78 -5.74
N LEU A 156 6.06 26.33 -4.48
CA LEU A 156 5.66 27.16 -3.35
C LEU A 156 6.80 28.05 -2.82
N TYR A 157 8.05 27.59 -2.98
CA TYR A 157 9.18 28.20 -2.27
C TYR A 157 10.23 28.80 -3.19
N PHE A 158 10.39 28.32 -4.43
CA PHE A 158 11.38 28.82 -5.37
C PHE A 158 10.71 29.75 -6.38
N PRO A 159 11.20 31.00 -6.51
CA PRO A 159 10.70 31.95 -7.51
C PRO A 159 11.18 31.58 -8.91
N GLY A 160 10.49 32.08 -9.94
CA GLY A 160 10.88 31.95 -11.34
C GLY A 160 9.98 31.04 -12.16
N GLU A 161 10.34 30.85 -13.42
CA GLU A 161 9.55 30.10 -14.40
C GLU A 161 9.68 28.56 -14.22
N ASP A 162 10.83 28.08 -13.72
CA ASP A 162 11.09 26.64 -13.48
C ASP A 162 11.63 26.44 -12.05
N PRO A 163 10.74 26.48 -11.03
CA PRO A 163 11.12 26.35 -9.63
C PRO A 163 11.69 24.97 -9.28
N PHE A 164 11.25 23.91 -9.96
CA PHE A 164 11.74 22.54 -9.73
C PHE A 164 13.19 22.40 -10.17
N ARG A 165 13.52 22.94 -11.36
CA ARG A 165 14.89 23.01 -11.85
C ARG A 165 15.77 23.85 -10.92
N ALA A 166 15.30 25.02 -10.47
CA ALA A 166 16.03 25.91 -9.58
C ALA A 166 16.38 25.20 -8.24
N MET A 167 15.45 24.45 -7.65
CA MET A 167 15.70 23.64 -6.45
C MET A 167 16.76 22.57 -6.70
N LEU A 168 16.67 21.83 -7.80
CA LEU A 168 17.63 20.77 -8.15
C LEU A 168 19.03 21.33 -8.44
N GLU A 169 19.14 22.45 -9.14
CA GLU A 169 20.42 23.12 -9.40
C GLU A 169 21.06 23.64 -8.11
N LYS A 170 20.25 24.18 -7.18
CA LYS A 170 20.73 24.55 -5.85
C LYS A 170 21.20 23.34 -5.05
N ALA A 171 20.45 22.23 -5.04
CA ALA A 171 20.88 20.99 -4.39
C ALA A 171 22.21 20.49 -4.98
N LYS A 172 22.33 20.48 -6.32
CA LYS A 172 23.56 20.10 -7.01
C LYS A 172 24.77 20.93 -6.59
N ALA A 173 24.60 22.23 -6.34
CA ALA A 173 25.69 23.11 -5.91
C ALA A 173 26.28 22.73 -4.55
N PHE A 174 25.56 22.02 -3.71
CA PHE A 174 26.05 21.49 -2.43
C PHE A 174 26.67 20.09 -2.54
N LEU A 175 26.58 19.38 -3.68
CA LEU A 175 27.21 18.09 -3.87
C LEU A 175 28.73 18.21 -4.01
N ARG A 176 29.45 17.23 -3.50
CA ARG A 176 30.84 16.96 -3.84
C ARG A 176 30.96 16.44 -5.28
N PRO A 177 32.12 16.53 -5.92
CA PRO A 177 32.38 15.76 -7.13
C PRO A 177 32.05 14.26 -6.88
N ARG A 178 31.28 13.64 -7.77
CA ARG A 178 30.74 12.27 -7.64
C ARG A 178 29.74 12.07 -6.50
N GLY A 179 29.20 13.14 -5.91
CA GLY A 179 28.10 13.06 -4.96
C GLY A 179 26.79 12.68 -5.64
N SER A 180 25.87 12.13 -4.86
CA SER A 180 24.55 11.66 -5.33
C SER A 180 23.42 12.42 -4.69
N LEU A 181 22.35 12.62 -5.46
CA LEU A 181 21.06 13.12 -5.00
C LEU A 181 20.07 11.95 -4.91
N ILE A 182 19.41 11.77 -3.77
CA ILE A 182 18.35 10.81 -3.56
C ILE A 182 17.02 11.57 -3.50
N ILE A 183 16.07 11.21 -4.38
CA ILE A 183 14.73 11.81 -4.43
C ILE A 183 13.70 10.72 -4.18
N ALA A 184 12.72 10.98 -3.33
CA ALA A 184 11.50 10.20 -3.28
C ALA A 184 10.28 11.11 -3.49
N ILE A 185 9.41 10.73 -4.44
CA ILE A 185 8.30 11.55 -4.89
C ILE A 185 7.17 10.68 -5.43
N GLU A 186 5.91 11.13 -5.30
CA GLU A 186 4.77 10.49 -5.94
C GLU A 186 4.87 10.55 -7.46
N ASN A 187 4.34 9.50 -8.09
CA ASN A 187 4.12 9.46 -9.53
C ASN A 187 2.71 9.96 -9.84
N LYS A 188 2.57 11.09 -10.56
CA LYS A 188 1.24 11.61 -10.94
C LYS A 188 0.40 10.62 -11.77
N LEU A 189 1.05 9.63 -12.41
CA LEU A 189 0.41 8.54 -13.17
C LEU A 189 0.31 7.24 -12.35
N GLY A 190 0.52 7.28 -11.03
CA GLY A 190 0.44 6.12 -10.16
C GLY A 190 -0.92 5.43 -10.24
N LEU A 191 -0.92 4.09 -10.23
CA LEU A 191 -2.12 3.26 -10.36
C LEU A 191 -3.22 3.63 -9.34
N LYS A 192 -2.83 4.05 -8.13
CA LYS A 192 -3.77 4.53 -7.11
C LYS A 192 -4.66 5.69 -7.60
N TYR A 193 -4.10 6.62 -8.37
CA TYR A 193 -4.84 7.78 -8.87
C TYR A 193 -5.81 7.39 -9.99
N TRP A 194 -5.41 6.47 -10.89
CA TRP A 194 -6.33 5.88 -11.87
C TRP A 194 -7.46 5.11 -11.20
N ALA A 195 -7.19 4.47 -10.07
CA ALA A 195 -8.19 3.77 -9.28
C ALA A 195 -9.10 4.69 -8.44
N GLY A 196 -8.91 6.01 -8.50
CA GLY A 196 -9.78 7.01 -7.88
C GLY A 196 -9.27 7.59 -6.56
N ALA A 197 -8.05 7.29 -6.14
CA ALA A 197 -7.44 7.99 -5.01
C ALA A 197 -7.25 9.48 -5.36
N PRO A 198 -7.49 10.39 -4.40
CA PRO A 198 -7.21 11.81 -4.60
C PRO A 198 -5.70 12.05 -4.69
N GLU A 199 -5.32 13.14 -5.32
CA GLU A 199 -3.95 13.62 -5.33
C GLU A 199 -3.52 14.02 -3.91
N ASP A 200 -2.33 13.57 -3.49
CA ASP A 200 -1.89 13.58 -2.09
C ASP A 200 -1.78 14.98 -1.47
N HIS A 201 -1.51 16.02 -2.28
CA HIS A 201 -1.26 17.38 -1.79
C HIS A 201 -2.49 18.30 -1.87
N THR A 202 -3.43 17.98 -2.77
CA THR A 202 -4.60 18.82 -3.04
C THR A 202 -5.92 18.19 -2.62
N GLY A 203 -5.93 16.87 -2.44
CA GLY A 203 -7.14 16.12 -2.12
C GLY A 203 -8.12 15.96 -3.28
N GLN A 204 -7.74 16.32 -4.52
CA GLN A 204 -8.61 16.25 -5.70
C GLN A 204 -8.31 14.99 -6.52
N ALA A 205 -9.35 14.21 -6.82
CA ALA A 205 -9.21 13.04 -7.68
C ALA A 205 -8.82 13.46 -9.10
N TYR A 206 -7.96 12.67 -9.75
CA TYR A 206 -7.49 12.80 -11.13
C TYR A 206 -6.66 14.05 -11.46
N LEU A 207 -6.44 14.98 -10.52
CA LEU A 207 -5.76 16.26 -10.76
C LEU A 207 -4.39 16.08 -11.43
N GLY A 208 -3.56 15.16 -10.94
CA GLY A 208 -2.24 14.86 -11.53
C GLY A 208 -2.35 14.14 -12.87
N VAL A 209 -3.28 13.17 -13.00
CA VAL A 209 -3.52 12.40 -14.23
C VAL A 209 -3.93 13.33 -15.38
N GLU A 210 -4.77 14.32 -15.10
CA GLU A 210 -5.23 15.32 -16.08
C GLU A 210 -4.31 16.55 -16.16
N ASN A 211 -3.23 16.58 -15.37
CA ASN A 211 -2.27 17.69 -15.30
C ASN A 211 -2.91 19.06 -14.99
N HIS A 212 -3.83 19.09 -14.02
CA HIS A 212 -4.53 20.31 -13.59
C HIS A 212 -3.79 21.05 -12.45
N TYR A 213 -2.48 20.89 -12.33
CA TYR A 213 -1.67 21.65 -11.37
C TYR A 213 -1.70 23.15 -11.71
N GLY A 214 -2.05 23.98 -10.71
CA GLY A 214 -2.06 25.45 -10.84
C GLY A 214 -0.68 26.07 -10.62
N PRO A 215 -0.47 27.32 -11.07
CA PRO A 215 0.73 28.05 -10.73
C PRO A 215 0.93 28.17 -9.21
N GLY A 216 2.14 27.85 -8.72
CA GLY A 216 2.46 27.89 -7.29
C GLY A 216 1.80 26.79 -6.46
N SER A 217 1.25 25.73 -7.07
CA SER A 217 0.79 24.55 -6.34
C SER A 217 1.88 23.46 -6.30
N PRO A 218 1.85 22.55 -5.30
CA PRO A 218 2.65 21.35 -5.35
C PRO A 218 2.36 20.57 -6.64
N ALA A 219 3.38 19.96 -7.24
CA ALA A 219 3.20 19.16 -8.45
C ALA A 219 4.14 17.94 -8.46
N THR A 220 3.63 16.82 -8.95
CA THR A 220 4.37 15.57 -9.12
C THR A 220 4.56 15.25 -10.59
N PHE A 221 5.40 14.27 -10.90
CA PHE A 221 5.87 13.98 -12.25
C PHE A 221 5.65 12.53 -12.61
N GLY A 222 5.40 12.27 -13.90
CA GLY A 222 5.58 10.92 -14.45
C GLY A 222 7.07 10.59 -14.59
N ARG A 223 7.39 9.32 -14.78
CA ARG A 223 8.79 8.83 -14.85
C ARG A 223 9.64 9.60 -15.86
N SER A 224 9.18 9.70 -17.11
CA SER A 224 9.91 10.38 -18.18
C SER A 224 10.09 11.89 -17.92
N GLU A 225 9.06 12.55 -17.38
CA GLU A 225 9.14 13.98 -17.02
C GLU A 225 10.19 14.22 -15.93
N LEU A 226 10.25 13.35 -14.91
CA LEU A 226 11.24 13.44 -13.85
C LEU A 226 12.66 13.19 -14.38
N GLN A 227 12.85 12.23 -15.29
CA GLN A 227 14.12 12.00 -15.96
C GLN A 227 14.59 13.21 -16.76
N ASP A 228 13.70 13.82 -17.53
CA ASP A 228 14.00 15.02 -18.31
C ASP A 228 14.31 16.22 -17.42
N LEU A 229 13.57 16.38 -16.32
CA LEU A 229 13.83 17.43 -15.33
C LEU A 229 15.22 17.26 -14.71
N LEU A 230 15.60 16.07 -14.28
CA LEU A 230 16.92 15.76 -13.75
C LEU A 230 18.03 16.07 -14.75
N LYS A 231 17.86 15.61 -16.00
CA LYS A 231 18.82 15.88 -17.07
C LYS A 231 19.01 17.36 -17.34
N ARG A 232 17.93 18.14 -17.44
CA ARG A 232 17.96 19.60 -17.62
C ARG A 232 18.58 20.34 -16.43
N SER A 233 18.49 19.77 -15.22
CA SER A 233 19.12 20.28 -14.00
C SER A 233 20.59 19.87 -13.85
N GLY A 234 21.14 19.13 -14.84
CA GLY A 234 22.54 18.73 -14.89
C GLY A 234 22.88 17.47 -14.09
N PHE A 235 21.92 16.57 -13.91
CA PHE A 235 22.11 15.19 -13.45
C PHE A 235 22.07 14.26 -14.68
N SER A 236 23.24 13.91 -15.20
CA SER A 236 23.33 13.14 -16.45
C SER A 236 23.10 11.65 -16.27
N TRP A 237 23.14 11.17 -15.04
CA TRP A 237 22.88 9.78 -14.66
C TRP A 237 21.80 9.69 -13.59
N ASN A 238 20.92 8.71 -13.72
CA ASN A 238 19.93 8.37 -12.71
C ASN A 238 19.56 6.87 -12.77
N SER A 239 19.12 6.34 -11.63
CA SER A 239 18.58 5.00 -11.46
C SER A 239 17.30 5.09 -10.64
N PHE A 240 16.24 4.42 -11.11
CA PHE A 240 14.95 4.38 -10.45
C PHE A 240 14.80 3.10 -9.63
N LEU A 241 14.21 3.25 -8.46
CA LEU A 241 13.67 2.18 -7.64
C LEU A 241 12.19 2.45 -7.40
N TYR A 242 11.44 1.40 -7.19
CA TYR A 242 9.99 1.45 -7.10
C TYR A 242 9.54 0.95 -5.73
N PRO A 243 9.30 1.85 -4.78
CA PRO A 243 8.78 1.50 -3.46
C PRO A 243 7.28 1.22 -3.50
N PHE A 244 6.85 0.09 -2.91
CA PHE A 244 5.47 -0.36 -2.83
C PHE A 244 5.03 -0.52 -1.35
N PRO A 245 3.78 -0.15 -1.02
CA PRO A 245 2.75 0.43 -1.87
C PRO A 245 3.05 1.85 -2.38
N ASP A 246 3.88 2.62 -1.66
CA ASP A 246 4.47 3.90 -2.07
C ASP A 246 5.72 4.23 -1.21
N TYR A 247 6.39 5.37 -1.50
CA TYR A 247 7.62 5.77 -0.79
C TYR A 247 7.39 6.17 0.67
N LYS A 248 6.15 6.46 1.08
CA LYS A 248 5.84 6.91 2.45
C LYS A 248 6.04 5.79 3.46
N LEU A 249 5.52 4.60 3.16
CA LEU A 249 5.56 3.44 4.06
C LEU A 249 5.84 2.14 3.27
N PRO A 250 6.98 2.04 2.57
CA PRO A 250 7.24 0.89 1.72
C PRO A 250 7.48 -0.39 2.53
N THR A 251 6.91 -1.48 2.03
CA THR A 251 7.22 -2.85 2.47
C THR A 251 8.15 -3.54 1.48
N THR A 252 8.04 -3.20 0.20
CA THR A 252 8.83 -3.78 -0.88
C THR A 252 9.43 -2.67 -1.72
N VAL A 253 10.70 -2.80 -2.08
CA VAL A 253 11.36 -1.93 -3.06
C VAL A 253 11.87 -2.80 -4.19
N VAL A 254 11.42 -2.51 -5.41
CA VAL A 254 11.80 -3.23 -6.63
C VAL A 254 12.79 -2.37 -7.42
N THR A 255 13.84 -2.99 -8.00
CA THR A 255 14.80 -2.31 -8.86
C THR A 255 14.34 -2.27 -10.32
N GLU A 256 14.99 -1.46 -11.19
CA GLU A 256 14.74 -1.50 -12.63
C GLU A 256 15.03 -2.89 -13.21
N THR A 257 16.09 -3.56 -12.72
CA THR A 257 16.40 -4.95 -13.09
C THR A 257 15.26 -5.89 -12.73
N GLY A 258 14.70 -5.76 -11.51
CA GLY A 258 13.56 -6.55 -11.07
C GLY A 258 12.30 -6.32 -11.90
N MET A 259 12.02 -5.06 -12.25
CA MET A 259 10.87 -4.72 -13.12
C MET A 259 10.99 -5.31 -14.54
N GLY A 260 12.21 -5.48 -15.02
CA GLY A 260 12.49 -5.98 -16.38
C GLY A 260 12.81 -7.47 -16.47
N GLN A 261 12.90 -8.20 -15.34
CA GLN A 261 13.35 -9.60 -15.32
C GLN A 261 12.21 -10.56 -15.68
N PRO A 262 12.24 -11.27 -16.83
CA PRO A 262 11.12 -12.12 -17.28
C PRO A 262 10.81 -13.29 -16.35
N ASP A 263 11.82 -13.81 -15.65
CA ASP A 263 11.69 -14.96 -14.74
C ASP A 263 11.32 -14.56 -13.31
N PHE A 264 11.11 -13.27 -13.06
CA PHE A 264 10.73 -12.73 -11.76
C PHE A 264 9.29 -12.20 -11.79
N ASP A 265 8.38 -12.88 -11.11
CA ASP A 265 6.98 -12.49 -11.02
C ASP A 265 6.82 -11.37 -9.97
N THR A 266 7.07 -10.13 -10.41
CA THR A 266 6.97 -8.94 -9.56
C THR A 266 5.56 -8.75 -9.02
N HIS A 267 4.53 -9.07 -9.83
CA HIS A 267 3.13 -8.94 -9.40
C HIS A 267 2.79 -9.86 -8.23
N MET A 268 3.25 -11.13 -8.25
CA MET A 268 3.00 -12.05 -7.13
C MET A 268 3.70 -11.59 -5.84
N LEU A 269 4.91 -11.04 -5.95
CA LEU A 269 5.60 -10.42 -4.82
C LEU A 269 4.83 -9.22 -4.25
N LEU A 270 4.20 -8.44 -5.12
CA LEU A 270 3.51 -7.20 -4.76
C LEU A 270 2.02 -7.37 -4.46
N LEU A 271 1.50 -8.60 -4.46
CA LEU A 271 0.06 -8.86 -4.41
C LEU A 271 -0.65 -8.15 -3.26
N GLU A 272 -0.05 -8.13 -2.08
CA GLU A 272 -0.58 -7.43 -0.89
C GLU A 272 -0.30 -5.91 -0.91
N ASN A 273 0.56 -5.43 -1.81
CA ASN A 273 0.99 -4.03 -1.88
C ASN A 273 0.27 -3.21 -2.97
N PHE A 274 -0.58 -3.83 -3.80
CA PHE A 274 -1.31 -3.10 -4.83
C PHE A 274 -2.45 -2.24 -4.27
N GLU A 275 -3.04 -2.63 -3.15
CA GLU A 275 -4.06 -1.81 -2.50
C GLU A 275 -3.38 -0.72 -1.67
N TYR A 276 -3.78 0.53 -1.89
CA TYR A 276 -3.16 1.68 -1.24
C TYR A 276 -3.55 1.78 0.24
N ILE A 277 -2.62 2.14 1.12
CA ILE A 277 -2.80 2.13 2.59
C ILE A 277 -3.93 3.05 3.08
N GLN A 278 -4.18 4.17 2.38
CA GLN A 278 -5.29 5.08 2.69
C GLN A 278 -6.62 4.65 2.05
N SER A 279 -6.69 3.47 1.50
CA SER A 279 -7.86 2.93 0.82
C SER A 279 -9.12 2.85 1.67
N ASP A 280 -9.02 2.84 3.00
CA ASP A 280 -10.18 2.92 3.90
C ASP A 280 -11.03 4.18 3.68
N TYR A 281 -10.39 5.28 3.26
CA TYR A 281 -11.07 6.55 2.95
C TYR A 281 -11.49 6.66 1.49
N TYR A 282 -10.79 5.98 0.58
CA TYR A 282 -10.97 6.09 -0.87
C TYR A 282 -10.98 4.70 -1.50
N PRO A 283 -12.09 3.96 -1.39
CA PRO A 283 -12.18 2.63 -1.98
C PRO A 283 -11.98 2.69 -3.49
N SER A 284 -11.13 1.81 -3.98
CA SER A 284 -10.71 1.73 -5.37
C SER A 284 -11.89 1.44 -6.32
N HIS A 285 -11.89 2.07 -7.50
CA HIS A 285 -12.93 1.89 -8.52
C HIS A 285 -12.86 0.53 -9.20
N PHE A 286 -11.70 -0.11 -9.21
CA PHE A 286 -11.46 -1.44 -9.77
C PHE A 286 -10.45 -2.20 -8.91
N SER A 287 -10.25 -3.49 -9.17
CA SER A 287 -9.22 -4.27 -8.49
C SER A 287 -7.83 -3.87 -8.98
N THR A 288 -7.09 -3.15 -8.15
CA THR A 288 -5.71 -2.76 -8.44
C THR A 288 -4.80 -3.98 -8.51
N SER A 289 -5.08 -5.04 -7.74
CA SER A 289 -4.38 -6.32 -7.83
C SER A 289 -4.60 -6.99 -9.20
N LEU A 290 -5.84 -7.05 -9.72
CA LEU A 290 -6.09 -7.61 -11.05
C LEU A 290 -5.49 -6.74 -12.16
N ALA A 291 -5.65 -5.42 -12.07
CA ALA A 291 -5.07 -4.47 -13.02
C ALA A 291 -3.54 -4.54 -13.01
N GLY A 292 -2.92 -4.65 -11.83
CA GLY A 292 -1.47 -4.79 -11.65
C GLY A 292 -0.89 -5.96 -12.45
N ARG A 293 -1.60 -7.09 -12.50
CA ARG A 293 -1.18 -8.24 -13.33
C ARG A 293 -1.16 -7.93 -14.81
N GLU A 294 -2.16 -7.24 -15.33
CA GLU A 294 -2.21 -6.88 -16.75
C GLU A 294 -1.20 -5.76 -17.06
N ILE A 295 -0.98 -4.83 -16.14
CA ILE A 295 0.04 -3.76 -16.24
C ILE A 295 1.43 -4.38 -16.30
N GLU A 296 1.76 -5.34 -15.43
CA GLU A 296 3.04 -6.05 -15.44
C GLU A 296 3.28 -6.78 -16.75
N LYS A 297 2.31 -7.60 -17.21
CA LYS A 297 2.41 -8.32 -18.48
C LYS A 297 2.67 -7.42 -19.69
N ASN A 298 2.27 -6.16 -19.62
CA ASN A 298 2.49 -5.18 -20.69
C ASN A 298 3.73 -4.31 -20.45
N GLY A 299 4.55 -4.60 -19.42
CA GLY A 299 5.78 -3.87 -19.12
C GLY A 299 5.57 -2.45 -18.60
N LEU A 300 4.37 -2.13 -18.06
CA LEU A 300 3.99 -0.78 -17.64
C LEU A 300 4.10 -0.56 -16.13
N LEU A 301 4.51 -1.58 -15.36
CA LEU A 301 4.49 -1.50 -13.90
C LEU A 301 5.41 -0.40 -13.36
N ALA A 302 6.57 -0.18 -13.96
CA ALA A 302 7.50 0.87 -13.62
C ALA A 302 6.89 2.28 -13.82
N ASP A 303 6.16 2.50 -14.93
CA ASP A 303 5.58 3.80 -15.27
C ASP A 303 4.30 4.10 -14.47
N LEU A 304 3.61 3.06 -13.96
CA LEU A 304 2.38 3.17 -13.19
C LEU A 304 2.57 2.85 -11.68
N SER A 305 3.80 2.67 -11.21
CA SER A 305 4.08 2.60 -9.77
C SER A 305 3.63 3.89 -9.08
N ASN A 306 3.15 3.80 -7.83
CA ASN A 306 2.57 4.97 -7.14
C ASN A 306 3.58 6.06 -6.78
N SER A 307 4.87 5.72 -6.76
CA SER A 307 5.95 6.65 -6.42
C SER A 307 7.30 6.13 -6.91
N PHE A 308 8.29 7.02 -6.90
CA PHE A 308 9.66 6.73 -7.26
C PHE A 308 10.61 7.00 -6.10
N LEU A 309 11.67 6.18 -6.01
CA LEU A 309 12.90 6.48 -5.30
C LEU A 309 14.00 6.56 -6.36
N VAL A 310 14.62 7.71 -6.50
CA VAL A 310 15.59 7.96 -7.58
C VAL A 310 16.94 8.32 -6.98
N VAL A 311 17.99 7.68 -7.45
CA VAL A 311 19.37 8.10 -7.22
C VAL A 311 19.87 8.79 -8.49
N ALA A 312 20.27 10.04 -8.38
CA ALA A 312 20.76 10.83 -9.50
C ALA A 312 22.16 11.40 -9.22
N ALA A 313 22.98 11.48 -10.24
CA ALA A 313 24.34 12.05 -10.14
C ALA A 313 24.66 12.95 -11.33
N PRO A 314 25.50 14.00 -11.14
CA PRO A 314 25.96 14.86 -12.24
C PRO A 314 26.69 14.08 -13.33
N GLU A 315 27.43 13.04 -12.95
CA GLU A 315 28.22 12.17 -13.83
C GLU A 315 27.93 10.70 -13.53
N PRO A 316 28.04 9.79 -14.51
CA PRO A 316 27.92 8.36 -14.26
C PRO A 316 28.92 7.88 -13.20
N GLY A 317 28.42 7.15 -12.23
CA GLY A 317 29.19 6.51 -11.17
C GLY A 317 28.90 5.00 -11.10
N PRO A 318 29.51 4.27 -10.16
CA PRO A 318 29.12 2.88 -9.90
C PRO A 318 27.66 2.83 -9.49
N ASN A 319 26.97 1.75 -9.89
CA ASN A 319 25.59 1.50 -9.46
C ASN A 319 25.56 1.48 -7.92
N PRO A 320 24.67 2.26 -7.26
CA PRO A 320 24.56 2.26 -5.80
C PRO A 320 24.00 0.96 -5.22
N LEU A 321 23.43 0.11 -6.07
CA LEU A 321 22.84 -1.17 -5.73
C LEU A 321 23.68 -2.33 -6.29
N PRO A 322 23.64 -3.51 -5.68
CA PRO A 322 24.14 -4.72 -6.30
C PRO A 322 23.44 -4.96 -7.64
N ASP A 323 24.21 -5.27 -8.69
CA ASP A 323 23.68 -5.48 -10.06
C ASP A 323 22.71 -6.68 -10.15
N ASP A 324 22.83 -7.61 -9.22
CA ASP A 324 22.01 -8.82 -9.10
C ASP A 324 20.73 -8.63 -8.26
N LEU A 325 20.56 -7.50 -7.60
CA LEU A 325 19.38 -7.23 -6.78
C LEU A 325 18.15 -6.95 -7.64
N LEU A 326 17.09 -7.77 -7.48
CA LEU A 326 15.80 -7.59 -8.15
C LEU A 326 14.81 -6.83 -7.28
N ALA A 327 14.67 -7.22 -6.02
CA ALA A 327 13.78 -6.60 -5.05
C ALA A 327 14.21 -6.92 -3.61
N VAL A 328 13.74 -6.09 -2.68
CA VAL A 328 13.79 -6.38 -1.23
C VAL A 328 12.42 -6.19 -0.63
N ASN A 329 11.97 -7.17 0.17
CA ASN A 329 10.77 -7.08 0.99
C ASN A 329 11.15 -7.02 2.47
N TYR A 330 10.44 -6.18 3.26
CA TYR A 330 10.74 -5.93 4.66
C TYR A 330 9.55 -6.23 5.56
N ASN A 331 9.75 -7.11 6.53
CA ASN A 331 8.80 -7.36 7.62
C ASN A 331 9.18 -6.52 8.85
N SER A 332 8.99 -5.20 8.80
CA SER A 332 9.38 -4.25 9.84
C SER A 332 8.27 -3.89 10.85
N GLN A 333 7.13 -4.60 10.82
CA GLN A 333 6.01 -4.39 11.78
C GLN A 333 6.07 -5.33 13.00
N ARG A 334 7.08 -6.18 13.06
CA ARG A 334 7.32 -7.14 14.15
C ARG A 334 8.22 -6.54 15.21
N LYS A 335 8.37 -7.20 16.35
CA LYS A 335 9.43 -6.88 17.30
C LYS A 335 10.79 -7.02 16.62
N LYS A 336 11.78 -6.27 17.08
CA LYS A 336 13.11 -6.18 16.44
C LYS A 336 13.76 -7.55 16.16
N GLU A 337 13.62 -8.50 17.08
CA GLU A 337 14.15 -9.86 16.96
C GLU A 337 13.51 -10.68 15.86
N TYR A 338 12.35 -10.27 15.34
CA TYR A 338 11.61 -10.94 14.26
C TYR A 338 11.55 -10.14 12.96
N GLN A 339 12.14 -8.94 12.96
CA GLN A 339 12.18 -8.12 11.74
C GLN A 339 13.19 -8.70 10.75
N LYS A 340 12.75 -8.92 9.51
CA LYS A 340 13.60 -9.48 8.44
C LYS A 340 13.54 -8.66 7.16
N ALA A 341 14.62 -8.72 6.40
CA ALA A 341 14.70 -8.36 5.00
C ALA A 341 14.77 -9.64 4.16
N THR A 342 14.02 -9.69 3.07
CA THR A 342 14.02 -10.77 2.08
C THR A 342 14.45 -10.19 0.73
N SER A 343 15.65 -10.49 0.29
CA SER A 343 16.24 -10.02 -0.97
C SER A 343 16.11 -11.07 -2.07
N PHE A 344 15.68 -10.65 -3.24
CA PHE A 344 15.60 -11.47 -4.44
C PHE A 344 16.81 -11.16 -5.34
N LEU A 345 17.68 -12.14 -5.55
CA LEU A 345 18.97 -11.97 -6.22
C LEU A 345 19.04 -12.80 -7.49
N LEU A 346 19.41 -12.18 -8.61
CA LEU A 346 19.62 -12.86 -9.90
C LEU A 346 21.07 -13.37 -9.98
N LEU A 347 21.30 -14.62 -9.60
CA LEU A 347 22.61 -15.23 -9.65
C LEU A 347 22.95 -15.72 -11.06
N LYS A 348 24.06 -15.25 -11.60
CA LYS A 348 24.50 -15.57 -12.96
C LYS A 348 24.63 -17.09 -13.17
N GLY A 349 23.79 -17.65 -14.07
CA GLY A 349 23.77 -19.08 -14.40
C GLY A 349 23.12 -19.99 -13.34
N GLN A 350 22.57 -19.45 -12.26
CA GLN A 350 21.90 -20.21 -11.20
C GLN A 350 20.42 -19.83 -10.99
N GLY A 351 19.94 -18.80 -11.71
CA GLY A 351 18.58 -18.31 -11.55
C GLY A 351 18.42 -17.37 -10.35
N ILE A 352 17.19 -17.25 -9.88
CA ILE A 352 16.84 -16.33 -8.78
C ILE A 352 16.96 -17.08 -7.45
N ARG A 353 17.59 -16.43 -6.47
CA ARG A 353 17.73 -16.89 -5.09
C ARG A 353 17.00 -15.93 -4.15
N VAL A 354 16.37 -16.46 -3.12
CA VAL A 354 15.76 -15.70 -2.04
C VAL A 354 16.70 -15.74 -0.84
N HIS A 355 17.28 -14.59 -0.52
CA HIS A 355 18.17 -14.41 0.63
C HIS A 355 17.42 -13.71 1.75
N LYS A 356 17.48 -14.25 2.96
CA LYS A 356 16.78 -13.71 4.13
C LYS A 356 17.77 -13.38 5.24
N GLU A 357 17.63 -12.20 5.82
CA GLU A 357 18.47 -11.74 6.93
C GLU A 357 17.66 -10.97 7.98
N ARG A 358 18.14 -10.92 9.21
CA ARG A 358 17.57 -10.07 10.25
C ARG A 358 17.92 -8.61 9.98
N ILE A 359 16.95 -7.71 10.17
CA ILE A 359 17.21 -6.26 10.06
C ILE A 359 18.06 -5.77 11.22
N TYR A 360 17.91 -6.37 12.40
CA TYR A 360 18.66 -6.04 13.60
C TYR A 360 19.40 -7.28 14.10
N ASP A 361 20.63 -7.11 14.56
CA ASP A 361 21.42 -8.16 15.20
C ASP A 361 20.91 -8.42 16.62
N ARG A 362 19.70 -8.97 16.70
CA ARG A 362 19.02 -9.33 17.94
C ARG A 362 18.36 -10.70 17.75
N PRO A 363 18.88 -11.74 18.42
CA PRO A 363 18.27 -13.07 18.33
C PRO A 363 16.91 -13.08 19.07
N PRO A 364 15.97 -13.93 18.65
CA PRO A 364 14.75 -14.21 19.42
C PRO A 364 15.06 -14.77 20.80
N ASP A 365 14.10 -14.61 21.71
CA ASP A 365 14.15 -15.24 23.02
C ASP A 365 14.20 -16.78 22.84
N PRO A 366 15.20 -17.48 23.42
CA PRO A 366 15.28 -18.94 23.36
C PRO A 366 14.08 -19.66 24.02
N GLU A 367 13.37 -19.00 24.94
CA GLU A 367 12.17 -19.53 25.61
C GLU A 367 10.88 -19.17 24.87
N ALA A 368 10.96 -18.49 23.70
CA ALA A 368 9.78 -18.17 22.91
C ALA A 368 9.02 -19.45 22.54
N PRO A 369 7.68 -19.42 22.58
CA PRO A 369 6.86 -20.61 22.33
C PRO A 369 6.93 -21.09 20.87
N ILE A 370 7.50 -20.27 19.98
CA ILE A 370 7.67 -20.57 18.55
C ILE A 370 9.10 -20.26 18.12
N VAL A 371 9.68 -21.13 17.31
CA VAL A 371 11.01 -20.92 16.75
C VAL A 371 10.91 -20.11 15.46
N ASN A 372 11.72 -19.05 15.35
CA ASN A 372 11.85 -18.26 14.11
C ASN A 372 13.14 -18.63 13.39
N ARG A 373 13.02 -19.28 12.23
CA ARG A 373 14.13 -19.67 11.34
C ARG A 373 14.22 -18.72 10.18
N ILE A 374 15.37 -18.10 9.99
CA ILE A 374 15.65 -17.26 8.83
C ILE A 374 16.71 -17.97 8.01
N GLU A 375 16.30 -18.57 6.90
CA GLU A 375 17.14 -19.37 6.01
C GLU A 375 16.86 -18.97 4.56
N ASP A 376 17.91 -18.99 3.73
CA ASP A 376 17.77 -18.79 2.29
C ASP A 376 16.94 -19.91 1.67
N GLU A 377 16.21 -19.58 0.61
CA GLU A 377 15.39 -20.54 -0.10
C GLU A 377 15.46 -20.33 -1.63
N PRO A 378 15.12 -21.35 -2.43
CA PRO A 378 14.98 -21.19 -3.87
C PRO A 378 13.79 -20.28 -4.19
N TYR A 379 13.88 -19.56 -5.30
CA TYR A 379 12.73 -18.84 -5.86
C TYR A 379 11.85 -19.81 -6.67
N PHE A 380 10.53 -19.77 -6.44
CA PHE A 380 9.57 -20.57 -7.16
C PHE A 380 8.72 -19.70 -8.07
N GLN A 381 8.64 -20.07 -9.35
CA GLN A 381 7.71 -19.45 -10.30
C GLN A 381 6.32 -20.10 -10.18
N GLY A 382 5.27 -19.32 -10.31
CA GLY A 382 3.89 -19.82 -10.28
C GLY A 382 2.93 -18.81 -9.68
N GLN A 383 1.71 -19.26 -9.41
CA GLN A 383 0.68 -18.42 -8.84
C GLN A 383 0.46 -18.76 -7.36
N LEU A 384 0.38 -17.76 -6.51
CA LEU A 384 -0.05 -17.93 -5.12
C LEU A 384 -1.45 -18.56 -5.09
N LEU A 385 -1.67 -19.51 -4.19
CA LEU A 385 -3.00 -20.10 -3.99
C LEU A 385 -4.04 -19.02 -3.62
N LEU A 386 -3.61 -17.97 -2.90
CA LEU A 386 -4.42 -16.79 -2.58
C LEU A 386 -4.93 -16.07 -3.84
N TRP A 387 -4.16 -16.05 -4.94
CA TRP A 387 -4.55 -15.40 -6.18
C TRP A 387 -5.87 -15.92 -6.75
N ALA A 388 -6.15 -17.21 -6.58
CA ALA A 388 -7.42 -17.80 -7.00
C ALA A 388 -8.62 -17.20 -6.21
N ALA A 389 -8.48 -17.00 -4.90
CA ALA A 389 -9.51 -16.34 -4.10
C ALA A 389 -9.70 -14.87 -4.53
N ILE A 390 -8.61 -14.12 -4.76
CA ILE A 390 -8.67 -12.72 -5.21
C ILE A 390 -9.43 -12.60 -6.54
N LYS A 391 -9.21 -13.53 -7.49
CA LYS A 391 -9.96 -13.56 -8.76
C LYS A 391 -11.46 -13.78 -8.55
N ILE A 392 -11.84 -14.62 -7.60
CA ILE A 392 -13.24 -14.87 -7.25
C ILE A 392 -13.89 -13.60 -6.70
N ILE A 393 -13.35 -13.08 -5.62
CA ILE A 393 -13.94 -11.95 -4.87
C ILE A 393 -13.88 -10.60 -5.61
N SER A 394 -13.09 -10.51 -6.68
CA SER A 394 -13.01 -9.30 -7.53
C SER A 394 -14.11 -9.24 -8.60
N ARG A 395 -15.04 -10.18 -8.65
CA ARG A 395 -16.23 -10.18 -9.52
C ARG A 395 -17.47 -9.83 -8.71
N ASN A 396 -18.35 -8.98 -9.27
CA ASN A 396 -19.66 -8.75 -8.65
C ASN A 396 -20.52 -10.02 -8.76
N GLY A 397 -21.20 -10.37 -7.67
CA GLY A 397 -22.06 -11.55 -7.59
C GLY A 397 -21.27 -12.85 -7.41
N TRP A 398 -20.03 -12.80 -6.88
CA TRP A 398 -19.33 -14.00 -6.44
C TRP A 398 -20.11 -14.66 -5.29
N THR A 399 -19.91 -15.96 -5.12
CA THR A 399 -20.65 -16.78 -4.13
C THR A 399 -19.70 -17.43 -3.13
N THR A 400 -20.20 -17.71 -1.95
CA THR A 400 -19.48 -18.51 -0.94
C THR A 400 -19.15 -19.92 -1.48
N ALA A 401 -19.99 -20.48 -2.35
CA ALA A 401 -19.74 -21.77 -3.00
C ALA A 401 -18.45 -21.78 -3.84
N GLU A 402 -18.13 -20.69 -4.53
CA GLU A 402 -16.87 -20.59 -5.29
C GLU A 402 -15.64 -20.53 -4.38
N LEU A 403 -15.74 -19.87 -3.23
CA LEU A 403 -14.69 -19.89 -2.21
C LEU A 403 -14.57 -21.24 -1.49
N ILE A 404 -15.65 -21.99 -1.36
CA ILE A 404 -15.60 -23.38 -0.86
C ILE A 404 -14.74 -24.25 -1.80
N GLU A 405 -14.85 -24.11 -3.11
CA GLU A 405 -13.97 -24.84 -4.04
C GLU A 405 -12.49 -24.43 -3.92
N TRP A 406 -12.21 -23.16 -3.71
CA TRP A 406 -10.85 -22.71 -3.36
C TRP A 406 -10.38 -23.30 -2.02
N GLY A 407 -11.21 -23.29 -0.98
CA GLY A 407 -10.95 -23.90 0.31
C GLY A 407 -10.71 -25.41 0.22
N ARG A 408 -11.42 -26.11 -0.67
CA ARG A 408 -11.21 -27.54 -0.95
C ARG A 408 -9.80 -27.83 -1.44
N LYS A 409 -9.30 -27.05 -2.41
CA LYS A 409 -7.93 -27.19 -2.90
C LYS A 409 -6.91 -26.97 -1.79
N TYR A 410 -7.11 -25.93 -0.99
CA TYR A 410 -6.23 -25.65 0.13
C TYR A 410 -6.22 -26.80 1.16
N LEU A 411 -7.40 -27.31 1.55
CA LEU A 411 -7.52 -28.43 2.46
C LEU A 411 -6.85 -29.71 1.92
N GLN A 412 -7.00 -30.00 0.62
CA GLN A 412 -6.32 -31.13 -0.03
C GLN A 412 -4.80 -31.00 0.03
N ILE A 413 -4.26 -29.79 -0.15
CA ILE A 413 -2.84 -29.52 0.01
C ILE A 413 -2.40 -29.81 1.46
N LEU A 414 -3.14 -29.33 2.45
CA LEU A 414 -2.81 -29.61 3.86
C LEU A 414 -2.81 -31.12 4.16
N TYR A 415 -3.77 -31.88 3.62
CA TYR A 415 -3.79 -33.36 3.78
C TYR A 415 -2.55 -34.03 3.18
N SER A 416 -1.97 -33.50 2.10
CA SER A 416 -0.75 -34.08 1.51
C SER A 416 0.50 -33.91 2.38
N PHE A 417 0.46 -32.97 3.35
CA PHE A 417 1.51 -32.75 4.34
C PHE A 417 1.18 -33.35 5.72
N ALA A 418 -0.02 -33.90 5.91
CA ALA A 418 -0.44 -34.44 7.20
C ALA A 418 0.28 -35.77 7.53
N GLN A 419 0.54 -35.96 8.80
CA GLN A 419 1.01 -37.24 9.29
C GLN A 419 -0.11 -38.31 9.14
N GLU A 420 0.26 -39.48 8.71
CA GLU A 420 -0.69 -40.57 8.44
C GLU A 420 -1.67 -40.80 9.62
N ASN A 421 -2.96 -40.76 9.34
CA ASN A 421 -4.07 -41.03 10.26
C ASN A 421 -4.13 -40.21 11.55
N SER A 422 -3.34 -39.12 11.67
CA SER A 422 -3.27 -38.31 12.91
C SER A 422 -4.12 -37.05 12.89
N GLY A 423 -4.42 -36.51 11.71
CA GLY A 423 -5.00 -35.15 11.57
C GLY A 423 -4.07 -34.01 12.06
N LEU A 424 -2.78 -34.31 12.19
CA LEU A 424 -1.74 -33.39 12.63
C LEU A 424 -0.79 -33.03 11.49
N LEU A 425 -0.26 -31.83 11.51
CA LEU A 425 0.84 -31.35 10.67
C LEU A 425 2.10 -31.19 11.53
N ASP A 426 3.27 -31.45 10.95
CA ASP A 426 4.54 -31.10 11.57
C ASP A 426 4.56 -29.60 11.92
N GLY A 427 5.15 -29.24 13.07
CA GLY A 427 5.16 -27.87 13.56
C GLY A 427 5.73 -26.83 12.58
N LYS A 428 6.59 -27.23 11.64
CA LYS A 428 7.10 -26.37 10.57
C LYS A 428 6.01 -25.89 9.59
N TYR A 429 4.85 -26.55 9.57
CA TYR A 429 3.73 -26.19 8.71
C TYR A 429 2.68 -25.33 9.40
N ILE A 430 2.98 -24.80 10.59
CA ILE A 430 2.05 -23.92 11.33
C ILE A 430 1.62 -22.69 10.52
N ASP A 431 2.49 -22.19 9.63
CA ASP A 431 2.25 -21.05 8.74
C ASP A 431 2.07 -21.46 7.27
N LEU A 432 1.65 -22.69 7.01
CA LEU A 432 1.33 -23.18 5.67
C LEU A 432 -0.01 -22.61 5.20
N THR A 433 -0.03 -21.32 4.92
CA THR A 433 -1.21 -20.55 4.52
C THR A 433 -1.26 -20.33 3.01
N PRO A 434 -2.42 -19.99 2.39
CA PRO A 434 -2.54 -19.80 0.95
C PRO A 434 -1.62 -18.75 0.33
N PHE A 435 -1.08 -17.83 1.11
CA PHE A 435 -0.09 -16.84 0.64
C PHE A 435 1.37 -17.34 0.74
N ASN A 436 1.61 -18.52 1.34
CA ASN A 436 2.90 -19.22 1.37
C ASN A 436 2.90 -20.49 0.49
N ILE A 437 1.92 -20.63 -0.39
CA ILE A 437 1.77 -21.75 -1.32
C ILE A 437 1.74 -21.23 -2.75
N ILE A 438 2.64 -21.72 -3.59
CA ILE A 438 2.67 -21.50 -5.04
C ILE A 438 2.20 -22.76 -5.76
N VAL A 439 1.35 -22.58 -6.76
CA VAL A 439 1.01 -23.60 -7.75
C VAL A 439 1.80 -23.25 -9.01
N ASP A 440 2.76 -24.10 -9.39
CA ASP A 440 3.61 -23.86 -10.55
C ASP A 440 2.93 -24.23 -11.88
N GLY A 441 3.62 -24.02 -13.00
CA GLY A 441 3.09 -24.27 -14.35
C GLY A 441 2.78 -25.76 -14.64
N ASN A 442 3.27 -26.69 -13.81
CA ASN A 442 2.99 -28.13 -13.89
C ASN A 442 1.95 -28.58 -12.86
N GLU A 443 1.25 -27.64 -12.22
CA GLU A 443 0.34 -27.85 -11.10
C GLU A 443 1.01 -28.48 -9.85
N GLU A 444 2.35 -28.42 -9.75
CA GLU A 444 3.07 -28.85 -8.56
C GLU A 444 2.96 -27.80 -7.45
N ILE A 445 2.84 -28.29 -6.22
CA ILE A 445 2.75 -27.45 -5.02
C ILE A 445 4.14 -27.14 -4.51
N ARG A 446 4.44 -25.85 -4.41
CA ARG A 446 5.67 -25.32 -3.81
C ARG A 446 5.31 -24.54 -2.56
N VAL A 447 6.01 -24.83 -1.47
CA VAL A 447 5.84 -24.17 -0.17
C VAL A 447 7.08 -23.32 0.09
N PHE A 448 6.88 -22.09 0.54
CA PHE A 448 7.95 -21.16 0.84
C PHE A 448 7.64 -20.36 2.11
N ASP A 449 8.62 -19.57 2.58
CA ASP A 449 8.53 -18.70 3.77
C ASP A 449 8.07 -19.41 5.05
N GLN A 450 8.55 -20.67 5.24
CA GLN A 450 8.26 -21.46 6.44
C GLN A 450 9.21 -21.07 7.58
N GLU A 451 9.16 -19.79 8.00
CA GLU A 451 10.05 -19.25 9.03
C GLU A 451 9.61 -19.57 10.46
N TRP A 452 8.35 -19.93 10.66
CA TRP A 452 7.79 -20.23 11.97
C TRP A 452 7.66 -21.73 12.18
N VAL A 453 8.21 -22.20 13.29
CA VAL A 453 8.18 -23.64 13.62
C VAL A 453 7.68 -23.80 15.04
N ALA A 454 6.48 -24.41 15.17
CA ALA A 454 5.99 -24.84 16.47
C ALA A 454 6.82 -26.04 16.96
N PRO A 455 7.13 -26.13 18.28
CA PRO A 455 7.90 -27.24 18.83
C PRO A 455 7.18 -28.59 18.73
N GLU A 456 5.84 -28.56 18.71
CA GLU A 456 4.97 -29.73 18.65
C GLU A 456 4.14 -29.74 17.36
N PRO A 457 3.68 -30.91 16.90
CA PRO A 457 2.75 -31.00 15.79
C PRO A 457 1.47 -30.22 16.06
N VAL A 458 0.92 -29.57 15.03
CA VAL A 458 -0.27 -28.72 15.13
C VAL A 458 -1.48 -29.36 14.44
N PRO A 459 -2.72 -29.12 14.93
CA PRO A 459 -3.92 -29.65 14.29
C PRO A 459 -4.07 -29.12 12.86
N LEU A 460 -4.29 -30.01 11.89
CA LEU A 460 -4.54 -29.63 10.49
C LEU A 460 -5.74 -28.67 10.38
N GLY A 461 -6.82 -28.94 11.13
CA GLY A 461 -7.99 -28.06 11.15
C GLY A 461 -7.68 -26.64 11.62
N TYR A 462 -6.75 -26.47 12.58
CA TYR A 462 -6.29 -25.15 13.00
C TYR A 462 -5.56 -24.43 11.87
N VAL A 463 -4.60 -25.09 11.20
CA VAL A 463 -3.85 -24.49 10.09
C VAL A 463 -4.80 -24.14 8.92
N PHE A 464 -5.79 -25.00 8.64
CA PHE A 464 -6.82 -24.74 7.65
C PHE A 464 -7.63 -23.48 7.99
N PHE A 465 -8.15 -23.40 9.22
CA PHE A 465 -8.92 -22.24 9.68
C PHE A 465 -8.07 -20.95 9.66
N ARG A 466 -6.86 -21.04 10.19
CA ARG A 466 -5.88 -19.94 10.18
C ARG A 466 -5.63 -19.41 8.76
N GLY A 467 -5.38 -20.33 7.83
CA GLY A 467 -5.13 -19.95 6.44
C GLY A 467 -6.34 -19.29 5.77
N LEU A 468 -7.56 -19.72 6.05
CA LEU A 468 -8.79 -19.07 5.57
C LEU A 468 -8.92 -17.66 6.18
N ALA A 469 -8.89 -17.56 7.51
CA ALA A 469 -9.12 -16.30 8.22
C ALA A 469 -8.06 -15.22 7.89
N HIS A 470 -6.77 -15.59 7.88
CA HIS A 470 -5.70 -14.67 7.53
C HIS A 470 -5.73 -14.28 6.05
N SER A 471 -5.97 -15.24 5.14
CA SER A 471 -6.04 -14.92 3.71
C SER A 471 -7.17 -13.95 3.38
N LEU A 472 -8.36 -14.18 3.93
CA LEU A 472 -9.51 -13.30 3.71
C LEU A 472 -9.37 -11.98 4.47
N GLY A 473 -8.79 -12.01 5.68
CA GLY A 473 -8.55 -10.82 6.51
C GLY A 473 -7.53 -9.84 5.94
N ASN A 474 -6.55 -10.34 5.18
CA ASN A 474 -5.52 -9.52 4.54
C ASN A 474 -5.97 -8.91 3.20
N ILE A 475 -7.15 -9.28 2.69
CA ILE A 475 -7.70 -8.68 1.47
C ILE A 475 -8.35 -7.35 1.80
N SER A 476 -7.85 -6.28 1.18
CA SER A 476 -8.30 -4.91 1.47
C SER A 476 -9.73 -4.64 0.99
N PHE A 477 -10.13 -5.16 -0.19
CA PHE A 477 -11.44 -4.90 -0.77
C PHE A 477 -12.02 -6.09 -1.51
N PHE A 478 -13.33 -6.23 -1.39
CA PHE A 478 -14.16 -7.22 -2.07
C PHE A 478 -15.13 -6.52 -3.04
N ASN A 479 -15.47 -7.19 -4.13
CA ASN A 479 -16.66 -6.81 -4.88
C ASN A 479 -17.90 -7.38 -4.17
N MET A 480 -19.11 -6.94 -4.56
CA MET A 480 -20.35 -7.32 -3.90
C MET A 480 -20.62 -8.83 -4.07
N PRO A 481 -20.76 -9.61 -2.98
CA PRO A 481 -21.18 -11.01 -3.06
C PRO A 481 -22.66 -11.13 -3.45
N ALA A 482 -23.04 -12.30 -3.97
CA ALA A 482 -24.43 -12.60 -4.30
C ALA A 482 -25.33 -12.71 -3.04
N GLU A 483 -24.75 -13.22 -1.96
CA GLU A 483 -25.44 -13.46 -0.69
C GLU A 483 -25.70 -12.18 0.14
N GLY A 484 -25.17 -11.03 -0.27
CA GLY A 484 -25.30 -9.77 0.47
C GLY A 484 -24.14 -9.47 1.41
N ALA A 485 -24.38 -8.77 2.51
CA ALA A 485 -23.34 -8.40 3.46
C ALA A 485 -22.84 -9.63 4.23
N LEU A 486 -21.52 -9.77 4.32
CA LEU A 486 -20.83 -10.85 5.02
C LEU A 486 -19.72 -10.27 5.90
N ASP A 487 -19.40 -10.99 6.97
CA ASP A 487 -18.22 -10.71 7.79
C ASP A 487 -17.10 -11.72 7.49
N ILE A 488 -15.85 -11.31 7.68
CA ILE A 488 -14.67 -12.13 7.34
C ILE A 488 -14.64 -13.43 8.15
N LEU A 489 -14.90 -13.34 9.45
CA LEU A 489 -14.88 -14.51 10.32
C LEU A 489 -16.01 -15.47 9.96
N ASP A 490 -17.23 -14.97 9.75
CA ASP A 490 -18.39 -15.77 9.39
C ASP A 490 -18.20 -16.46 8.02
N LEU A 491 -17.60 -15.75 7.06
CA LEU A 491 -17.23 -16.31 5.77
C LEU A 491 -16.20 -17.45 5.93
N SER A 492 -15.18 -17.25 6.77
CA SER A 492 -14.15 -18.25 7.05
C SER A 492 -14.75 -19.49 7.73
N ILE A 493 -15.66 -19.30 8.70
CA ILE A 493 -16.41 -20.37 9.36
C ILE A 493 -17.30 -21.12 8.36
N GLY A 494 -18.01 -20.38 7.49
CA GLY A 494 -18.85 -20.95 6.44
C GLY A 494 -18.11 -21.86 5.47
N ILE A 495 -16.90 -21.46 5.05
CA ILE A 495 -16.02 -22.29 4.22
C ILE A 495 -15.54 -23.51 5.02
N TYR A 496 -15.08 -23.31 6.25
CA TYR A 496 -14.55 -24.36 7.10
C TYR A 496 -15.59 -25.46 7.39
N THR A 497 -16.81 -25.07 7.79
CA THR A 497 -17.91 -25.99 8.18
C THR A 497 -18.40 -26.88 7.05
N HIS A 498 -18.10 -26.50 5.80
CA HIS A 498 -18.41 -27.37 4.66
C HIS A 498 -17.58 -28.67 4.66
N PHE A 499 -16.41 -28.68 5.31
CA PHE A 499 -15.46 -29.79 5.29
C PHE A 499 -15.27 -30.46 6.64
N LEU A 500 -15.28 -29.67 7.72
CA LEU A 500 -14.92 -30.14 9.06
C LEU A 500 -15.95 -29.62 10.09
N PRO A 501 -16.23 -30.42 11.15
CA PRO A 501 -17.07 -29.93 12.24
C PRO A 501 -16.49 -28.68 12.89
N PHE A 502 -17.37 -27.75 13.27
CA PHE A 502 -16.99 -26.50 13.90
C PHE A 502 -18.03 -26.09 14.95
N ASP A 503 -17.56 -25.64 16.09
CA ASP A 503 -18.36 -25.04 17.15
C ASP A 503 -17.58 -23.89 17.85
N GLN A 504 -18.22 -23.21 18.76
CA GLN A 504 -17.61 -22.10 19.48
C GLN A 504 -16.43 -22.53 20.36
N GLU A 505 -16.48 -23.74 20.93
CA GLU A 505 -15.39 -24.28 21.75
C GLU A 505 -14.14 -24.52 20.90
N LEU A 506 -14.30 -25.00 19.67
CA LEU A 506 -13.21 -25.17 18.72
C LEU A 506 -12.60 -23.84 18.32
N LEU A 507 -13.40 -22.78 18.10
CA LEU A 507 -12.91 -21.45 17.82
C LEU A 507 -12.04 -20.93 18.98
N GLU A 508 -12.48 -21.09 20.22
CA GLU A 508 -11.70 -20.65 21.38
C GLU A 508 -10.40 -21.45 21.53
N ARG A 509 -10.40 -22.74 21.22
CA ARG A 509 -9.16 -23.54 21.16
C ARG A 509 -8.20 -23.01 20.07
N TYR A 510 -8.70 -22.65 18.89
CA TYR A 510 -7.88 -22.09 17.82
C TYR A 510 -7.32 -20.70 18.18
N ARG A 511 -8.12 -19.88 18.83
CA ARG A 511 -7.66 -18.60 19.40
C ARG A 511 -6.54 -18.78 20.44
N ALA A 512 -6.66 -19.79 21.28
CA ALA A 512 -5.64 -20.10 22.27
C ALA A 512 -4.33 -20.56 21.62
N ILE A 513 -4.38 -21.45 20.61
CA ILE A 513 -3.20 -21.88 19.85
C ILE A 513 -2.55 -20.65 19.16
N GLU A 514 -3.32 -19.85 18.45
CA GLU A 514 -2.84 -18.66 17.76
C GLU A 514 -2.19 -17.67 18.73
N SER A 515 -2.83 -17.40 19.87
CA SER A 515 -2.28 -16.53 20.92
C SER A 515 -0.99 -17.08 21.51
N THR A 516 -0.92 -18.38 21.75
CA THR A 516 0.29 -19.02 22.29
C THR A 516 1.49 -18.79 21.40
N TYR A 517 1.35 -18.99 20.09
CA TYR A 517 2.48 -18.92 19.18
C TYR A 517 2.77 -17.51 18.62
N PHE A 518 1.74 -16.70 18.39
CA PHE A 518 1.91 -15.47 17.60
C PHE A 518 1.72 -14.17 18.37
N SER A 519 1.19 -14.17 19.61
CA SER A 519 0.99 -12.94 20.38
C SER A 519 2.28 -12.20 20.71
N GLY A 520 3.40 -12.91 20.79
CA GLY A 520 4.72 -12.35 21.10
C GLY A 520 5.48 -11.76 19.91
N ILE A 521 4.96 -11.89 18.66
CA ILE A 521 5.70 -11.53 17.43
C ILE A 521 5.60 -10.05 17.13
N GLY A 522 4.41 -9.47 17.24
CA GLY A 522 4.18 -8.04 17.01
C GLY A 522 4.27 -7.22 18.29
N PRO A 523 4.45 -5.91 18.18
CA PRO A 523 4.28 -5.01 19.32
C PRO A 523 2.79 -4.90 19.67
N GLY A 524 2.47 -4.86 20.97
CA GLY A 524 1.12 -4.67 21.47
C GLY A 524 0.29 -5.94 21.66
N SER A 525 -1.00 -5.76 21.96
CA SER A 525 -1.92 -6.86 22.19
C SER A 525 -2.38 -7.47 20.86
N TYR A 526 -2.29 -8.78 20.77
CA TYR A 526 -2.75 -9.56 19.62
C TYR A 526 -4.12 -10.16 19.90
N MET A 527 -5.10 -9.89 19.05
CA MET A 527 -6.44 -10.47 19.14
C MET A 527 -6.69 -11.34 17.89
N PRO A 528 -6.57 -12.66 18.00
CA PRO A 528 -6.70 -13.55 16.87
C PRO A 528 -8.16 -13.68 16.39
N PHE A 529 -8.32 -13.79 15.09
CA PHE A 529 -9.59 -14.08 14.43
C PHE A 529 -10.73 -13.14 14.82
N MET A 530 -10.45 -11.82 14.79
CA MET A 530 -11.48 -10.81 15.00
C MET A 530 -12.46 -10.79 13.83
N ASN A 531 -13.73 -10.61 14.15
CA ASN A 531 -14.73 -10.40 13.10
C ASN A 531 -14.68 -8.96 12.59
N ALA A 532 -14.81 -8.80 11.28
CA ALA A 532 -14.88 -7.52 10.62
C ALA A 532 -15.74 -7.63 9.34
N PRO A 533 -16.53 -6.60 9.00
CA PRO A 533 -17.31 -6.59 7.76
C PRO A 533 -16.38 -6.58 6.54
N LEU A 534 -16.83 -7.20 5.44
CA LEU A 534 -16.15 -7.09 4.16
C LEU A 534 -16.16 -5.63 3.68
N LYS A 535 -15.00 -5.11 3.32
CA LYS A 535 -14.88 -3.78 2.72
C LYS A 535 -15.22 -3.87 1.22
N ILE A 536 -16.37 -3.35 0.83
CA ILE A 536 -16.87 -3.43 -0.55
C ILE A 536 -16.32 -2.29 -1.40
N ARG A 537 -15.84 -2.59 -2.61
CA ARG A 537 -15.36 -1.58 -3.57
C ARG A 537 -16.46 -0.61 -3.97
N LYS A 538 -16.11 0.66 -4.10
CA LYS A 538 -17.04 1.74 -4.43
C LYS A 538 -17.77 1.51 -5.76
N ASN A 539 -17.08 1.02 -6.76
CA ASN A 539 -17.69 0.74 -8.08
C ASN A 539 -18.74 -0.37 -8.00
N ALA A 540 -18.50 -1.40 -7.20
CA ALA A 540 -19.45 -2.49 -6.97
C ALA A 540 -20.75 -1.97 -6.32
N LEU A 541 -20.67 -0.98 -5.41
CA LEU A 541 -21.85 -0.33 -4.82
C LEU A 541 -22.62 0.50 -5.86
N ILE A 542 -21.92 1.26 -6.71
CA ILE A 542 -22.53 2.07 -7.79
C ILE A 542 -23.25 1.15 -8.79
N GLU A 543 -22.64 0.04 -9.18
CA GLU A 543 -23.28 -0.92 -10.10
C GLU A 543 -24.52 -1.56 -9.49
N ARG A 544 -24.51 -1.89 -8.20
CA ARG A 544 -25.67 -2.41 -7.50
C ARG A 544 -26.82 -1.40 -7.52
N ASP A 545 -26.56 -0.15 -7.10
CA ASP A 545 -27.55 0.92 -7.09
C ASP A 545 -28.12 1.19 -8.49
N SER A 546 -27.26 1.12 -9.52
CA SER A 546 -27.67 1.28 -10.92
C SER A 546 -28.57 0.14 -11.39
N ARG A 547 -28.27 -1.12 -11.01
CA ARG A 547 -29.13 -2.29 -11.32
C ARG A 547 -30.48 -2.21 -10.61
N GLU A 548 -30.48 -1.88 -9.31
CA GLU A 548 -31.72 -1.73 -8.54
C GLU A 548 -32.61 -0.63 -9.14
N LYS A 549 -32.02 0.52 -9.48
CA LYS A 549 -32.74 1.60 -10.18
C LYS A 549 -33.27 1.17 -11.55
N SER A 550 -32.48 0.39 -12.30
CA SER A 550 -32.91 -0.11 -13.61
C SER A 550 -34.05 -1.12 -13.51
N LEU A 551 -34.08 -1.96 -12.47
CA LEU A 551 -35.17 -2.88 -12.20
C LEU A 551 -36.45 -2.11 -11.83
N LEU A 552 -36.36 -1.13 -10.92
CA LEU A 552 -37.47 -0.26 -10.54
C LEU A 552 -38.03 0.52 -11.74
N LEU A 553 -37.19 1.00 -12.65
CA LEU A 553 -37.63 1.66 -13.87
C LEU A 553 -38.37 0.70 -14.81
N ARG A 554 -37.91 -0.54 -14.96
CA ARG A 554 -38.57 -1.57 -15.78
C ARG A 554 -39.97 -1.91 -15.22
N ASP A 555 -40.06 -2.07 -13.91
CA ASP A 555 -41.34 -2.35 -13.25
C ASP A 555 -42.32 -1.19 -13.45
N ARG A 556 -41.86 0.07 -13.32
CA ARG A 556 -42.66 1.25 -13.62
C ARG A 556 -43.08 1.37 -15.08
N ASP A 557 -42.16 1.05 -16.02
CA ASP A 557 -42.49 1.04 -17.44
C ASP A 557 -43.54 -0.02 -17.76
N GLN A 558 -43.51 -1.16 -17.08
CA GLN A 558 -44.54 -2.17 -17.18
C GLN A 558 -45.88 -1.68 -16.66
N GLU A 559 -45.89 -1.06 -15.49
CA GLU A 559 -47.11 -0.45 -14.89
C GLU A 559 -47.70 0.66 -15.79
N ILE A 560 -46.85 1.52 -16.36
CA ILE A 560 -47.24 2.54 -17.33
C ILE A 560 -47.85 1.92 -18.59
N LYS A 561 -47.30 0.83 -19.11
CA LYS A 561 -47.88 0.11 -20.26
C LYS A 561 -49.23 -0.48 -19.92
N GLU A 562 -49.42 -1.05 -18.75
CA GLU A 562 -50.71 -1.60 -18.30
C GLU A 562 -51.74 -0.48 -18.10
N LEU A 563 -51.36 0.63 -17.47
CA LEU A 563 -52.22 1.79 -17.28
C LEU A 563 -52.62 2.40 -18.64
N ASN A 564 -51.69 2.53 -19.59
CA ASN A 564 -51.98 3.01 -20.93
C ASN A 564 -52.88 2.03 -21.68
N GLY A 565 -52.70 0.72 -21.52
CA GLY A 565 -53.59 -0.30 -22.08
C GLY A 565 -55.04 -0.15 -21.53
N ARG A 566 -55.18 0.04 -20.21
CA ARG A 566 -56.47 0.29 -19.56
C ARG A 566 -57.10 1.60 -20.01
N LEU A 567 -56.32 2.68 -20.14
CA LEU A 567 -56.75 3.95 -20.64
C LEU A 567 -57.25 3.87 -22.10
N GLN A 568 -56.54 3.20 -22.99
CA GLN A 568 -56.93 2.95 -24.37
C GLN A 568 -58.20 2.10 -24.45
N TRP A 569 -58.33 1.06 -23.60
CA TRP A 569 -59.56 0.29 -23.48
C TRP A 569 -60.74 1.17 -23.02
N TYR A 570 -60.50 2.04 -22.01
CA TYR A 570 -61.51 2.98 -21.52
C TYR A 570 -61.96 3.98 -22.60
N ILE A 571 -61.03 4.58 -23.34
CA ILE A 571 -61.27 5.46 -24.47
C ILE A 571 -62.09 4.74 -25.55
N ARG A 572 -61.73 3.53 -25.94
CA ARG A 572 -62.48 2.76 -26.94
C ARG A 572 -63.86 2.34 -26.46
N THR A 573 -64.03 2.06 -25.18
CA THR A 573 -65.28 1.53 -24.63
C THR A 573 -66.26 2.65 -24.30
N TYR A 574 -65.79 3.81 -23.83
CA TYR A 574 -66.63 4.86 -23.30
C TYR A 574 -66.59 6.17 -24.09
N GLU A 575 -65.44 6.61 -24.61
CA GLU A 575 -65.35 7.87 -25.33
C GLU A 575 -65.66 7.73 -26.84
N GLN A 576 -65.37 6.62 -27.48
CA GLN A 576 -65.86 6.36 -28.86
C GLN A 576 -67.36 6.09 -28.90
N ARG A 577 -68.01 5.90 -27.78
CA ARG A 577 -69.47 6.04 -27.61
C ARG A 577 -69.88 7.49 -27.20
N SER A 578 -69.08 8.46 -27.70
CA SER A 578 -69.50 9.88 -27.49
C SER A 578 -70.92 10.09 -28.01
N LEU A 579 -71.59 11.04 -27.40
CA LEU A 579 -72.93 11.43 -27.81
C LEU A 579 -73.07 11.53 -29.34
N LEU A 580 -72.05 11.96 -30.07
CA LEU A 580 -72.00 12.02 -31.53
C LEU A 580 -71.99 10.64 -32.21
N GLY A 581 -71.37 9.65 -31.62
CA GLY A 581 -71.36 8.24 -32.14
C GLY A 581 -72.76 7.62 -31.94
N VAL A 582 -73.32 7.79 -30.75
CA VAL A 582 -74.73 7.33 -30.46
C VAL A 582 -75.73 8.07 -31.28
N ILE A 583 -75.60 9.39 -31.49
CA ILE A 583 -76.44 10.19 -32.34
C ILE A 583 -76.33 9.77 -33.81
N LYS A 584 -75.09 9.54 -34.35
CA LYS A 584 -74.87 9.03 -35.70
C LYS A 584 -75.46 7.64 -35.90
N GLN A 585 -75.38 6.78 -34.95
CA GLN A 585 -75.94 5.44 -35.00
C GLN A 585 -77.42 5.44 -34.93
N ASN A 586 -78.00 6.26 -34.06
CA ASN A 586 -79.46 6.47 -33.97
C ASN A 586 -80.05 7.14 -35.24
N ILE A 587 -79.29 8.04 -35.87
CA ILE A 587 -79.69 8.65 -37.15
C ILE A 587 -79.62 7.60 -38.28
N ALA A 588 -78.60 6.81 -38.37
CA ALA A 588 -78.41 5.73 -39.35
C ALA A 588 -79.51 4.67 -39.20
N ASP A 589 -79.83 4.29 -37.95
CA ASP A 589 -80.90 3.32 -37.66
C ASP A 589 -82.29 3.91 -37.96
N ARG A 590 -82.50 5.18 -37.79
CA ARG A 590 -83.79 5.88 -38.22
C ARG A 590 -83.89 5.91 -39.75
N PHE A 591 -82.85 6.22 -40.49
CA PHE A 591 -82.78 6.17 -41.96
C PHE A 591 -82.98 4.77 -42.51
N HIS A 592 -82.48 3.77 -41.81
CA HIS A 592 -82.68 2.36 -42.24
C HIS A 592 -84.09 1.88 -42.03
N ARG A 593 -84.75 2.32 -40.96
CA ARG A 593 -86.16 2.02 -40.65
C ARG A 593 -87.14 2.80 -41.58
N GLN A 594 -86.76 3.93 -42.15
CA GLN A 594 -87.57 4.67 -43.14
C GLN A 594 -87.45 4.12 -44.56
N LYS A 595 -86.38 3.29 -44.84
CA LYS A 595 -86.24 2.60 -46.14
C LYS A 595 -86.93 1.25 -46.17
N LEU A 596 -87.44 0.77 -45.04
CA LEU A 596 -88.15 -0.49 -44.91
C LEU A 596 -89.69 -0.32 -44.68
N LYS A 597 -90.14 0.90 -44.77
CA LYS A 597 -91.57 1.24 -45.00
C LYS A 597 -91.70 1.85 -46.41
#